data_dc4d7c417195dfe7166fd9bb92702ffa
#
_entry.id   dc4d7c417195dfe7166fd9bb92702ffa
#
_cell.length_a   1.000
_cell.length_b   1.000
_cell.length_c   1.000
_cell.angle_alpha   90.00
_cell.angle_beta   90.00
_cell.angle_gamma   90.00
#
_symmetry.space_group_name_H-M   'P 1'
#
loop_
_entity.id
_entity.type
_entity.pdbx_description
1 polymer ?
#
loop_
_entity_poly.entity_id
_entity_poly.type
_entity_poly.pdbx_seq_one_letter_code
_entity_poly.pdbx_strand_id
1 'polypeptide(L)'
;MENFIFHTELKSELNFLIENSHKLDGVLCFHGLAGCGKTTFAKYYSHLVSKEVHLYDASSHLFDKGSASNILKQINETGRSLSEFTDGGKYNADAFWNHCFIIDEWSNLSASRQNAYKVTLERVSKEMNALFILIINTSKECKIDKVLTSAILSRCQTVDFDIKAEHIDEVTELVKERYSMLDEEYIRKTLPDMRQIAKRAKLLS
;
A
#
# COMPACT_ATOMS: atom_id res chain seq x y z
N MET A 1 7.13 -11.97 -6.33
CA MET A 1 7.64 -11.72 -4.95
C MET A 1 9.17 -11.65 -4.84
N GLU A 2 9.93 -12.26 -5.73
CA GLU A 2 11.42 -12.30 -5.70
C GLU A 2 12.11 -10.92 -5.68
N ASN A 3 11.46 -9.91 -6.23
CA ASN A 3 12.01 -8.55 -6.27
C ASN A 3 11.86 -7.75 -4.97
N PHE A 4 11.14 -8.27 -3.98
CA PHE A 4 10.91 -7.58 -2.70
C PHE A 4 11.79 -8.18 -1.60
N ILE A 5 12.33 -7.29 -0.77
CA ILE A 5 13.08 -7.66 0.43
C ILE A 5 12.10 -7.54 1.61
N PHE A 6 11.47 -8.65 1.96
CA PHE A 6 10.60 -8.79 3.13
C PHE A 6 11.03 -10.04 3.91
N HIS A 7 10.84 -10.03 5.23
CA HIS A 7 11.04 -11.24 6.04
C HIS A 7 10.01 -12.33 5.70
N THR A 8 10.32 -13.55 6.03
CA THR A 8 9.55 -14.75 5.61
C THR A 8 8.08 -14.69 6.04
N GLU A 9 7.78 -14.23 7.25
CA GLU A 9 6.41 -14.12 7.75
C GLU A 9 5.58 -13.14 6.89
N LEU A 10 6.10 -11.94 6.65
CA LEU A 10 5.42 -10.96 5.79
C LEU A 10 5.27 -11.48 4.35
N LYS A 11 6.29 -12.12 3.78
CA LYS A 11 6.19 -12.75 2.46
C LYS A 11 5.05 -13.77 2.40
N SER A 12 4.90 -14.59 3.44
CA SER A 12 3.84 -15.60 3.52
C SER A 12 2.46 -14.96 3.56
N GLU A 13 2.28 -13.91 4.38
CA GLU A 13 1.04 -13.14 4.45
C GLU A 13 0.69 -12.49 3.11
N LEU A 14 1.67 -11.85 2.46
CA LEU A 14 1.47 -11.20 1.17
C LEU A 14 1.16 -12.19 0.03
N ASN A 15 1.77 -13.38 0.03
CA ASN A 15 1.42 -14.44 -0.91
C ASN A 15 0.00 -14.93 -0.68
N PHE A 16 -0.40 -15.14 0.58
CA PHE A 16 -1.77 -15.51 0.93
C PHE A 16 -2.79 -14.48 0.42
N LEU A 17 -2.50 -13.17 0.53
CA LEU A 17 -3.34 -12.12 -0.02
C LEU A 17 -3.47 -12.19 -1.55
N ILE A 18 -2.37 -12.48 -2.26
CA ILE A 18 -2.39 -12.63 -3.72
C ILE A 18 -3.30 -13.80 -4.12
N GLU A 19 -3.10 -14.95 -3.52
CA GLU A 19 -3.84 -16.19 -3.84
C GLU A 19 -5.32 -16.10 -3.48
N ASN A 20 -5.67 -15.35 -2.43
CA ASN A 20 -7.03 -15.23 -1.92
C ASN A 20 -7.67 -13.87 -2.19
N SER A 21 -7.16 -13.10 -3.14
CA SER A 21 -7.64 -11.75 -3.44
C SER A 21 -9.15 -11.68 -3.71
N HIS A 22 -9.73 -12.73 -4.28
CA HIS A 22 -11.18 -12.85 -4.56
C HIS A 22 -12.06 -13.05 -3.31
N LYS A 23 -11.46 -13.31 -2.15
CA LYS A 23 -12.15 -13.51 -0.85
C LYS A 23 -12.12 -12.27 0.04
N LEU A 24 -11.48 -11.20 -0.40
CA LEU A 24 -11.35 -9.98 0.38
C LEU A 24 -12.65 -9.18 0.40
N ASP A 25 -12.89 -8.48 1.49
CA ASP A 25 -14.06 -7.59 1.65
C ASP A 25 -13.91 -6.23 0.94
N GLY A 26 -12.88 -6.09 0.10
CA GLY A 26 -12.66 -4.94 -0.77
C GLY A 26 -11.90 -3.78 -0.16
N VAL A 27 -11.45 -3.85 1.10
CA VAL A 27 -10.62 -2.81 1.72
C VAL A 27 -9.41 -3.41 2.44
N LEU A 28 -8.22 -3.08 1.96
CA LEU A 28 -6.94 -3.42 2.60
C LEU A 28 -6.32 -2.18 3.22
N CYS A 29 -5.56 -2.37 4.29
CA CYS A 29 -4.75 -1.32 4.88
C CYS A 29 -3.31 -1.82 5.06
N PHE A 30 -2.37 -1.20 4.34
CA PHE A 30 -0.95 -1.45 4.48
C PHE A 30 -0.35 -0.38 5.40
N HIS A 31 0.12 -0.77 6.56
CA HIS A 31 0.68 0.14 7.54
C HIS A 31 2.12 -0.22 7.92
N GLY A 32 2.83 0.72 8.52
CA GLY A 32 4.21 0.56 8.95
C GLY A 32 5.02 1.84 8.76
N LEU A 33 6.28 1.82 9.17
CA LEU A 33 7.19 2.96 9.07
C LEU A 33 7.42 3.39 7.62
N ALA A 34 7.83 4.63 7.41
CA ALA A 34 8.16 5.13 6.09
C ALA A 34 9.33 4.34 5.48
N GLY A 35 9.26 4.08 4.17
CA GLY A 35 10.35 3.41 3.45
C GLY A 35 10.33 1.88 3.46
N CYS A 36 9.42 1.21 4.20
CA CYS A 36 9.35 -0.25 4.29
C CYS A 36 8.70 -0.96 3.08
N GLY A 37 8.39 -0.26 2.00
CA GLY A 37 7.96 -0.88 0.74
C GLY A 37 6.46 -0.94 0.49
N LYS A 38 5.60 -0.41 1.37
CA LYS A 38 4.12 -0.45 1.27
C LYS A 38 3.58 -0.02 -0.11
N THR A 39 3.92 1.19 -0.54
CA THR A 39 3.44 1.75 -1.81
C THR A 39 3.95 0.95 -3.01
N THR A 40 5.20 0.48 -2.95
CA THR A 40 5.78 -0.34 -4.01
C THR A 40 5.07 -1.68 -4.12
N PHE A 41 4.79 -2.34 -2.99
CA PHE A 41 4.04 -3.58 -2.97
C PHE A 41 2.58 -3.36 -3.37
N ALA A 42 1.93 -2.29 -2.90
CA ALA A 42 0.55 -1.99 -3.26
C ALA A 42 0.37 -1.87 -4.78
N LYS A 43 1.30 -1.18 -5.47
CA LYS A 43 1.31 -1.10 -6.94
C LYS A 43 1.49 -2.47 -7.60
N TYR A 44 2.46 -3.25 -7.15
CA TYR A 44 2.69 -4.60 -7.66
C TYR A 44 1.45 -5.49 -7.48
N TYR A 45 0.91 -5.53 -6.26
CA TYR A 45 -0.26 -6.32 -5.92
C TYR A 45 -1.49 -5.93 -6.75
N SER A 46 -1.76 -4.62 -6.84
CA SER A 46 -2.92 -4.13 -7.60
C SER A 46 -2.89 -4.53 -9.08
N HIS A 47 -1.71 -4.53 -9.71
CA HIS A 47 -1.56 -5.00 -11.10
C HIS A 47 -1.78 -6.51 -11.27
N LEU A 48 -1.61 -7.30 -10.22
CA LEU A 48 -1.88 -8.74 -10.27
C LEU A 48 -3.38 -9.04 -10.15
N VAL A 49 -4.10 -8.29 -9.31
CA VAL A 49 -5.45 -8.67 -8.85
C VAL A 49 -6.56 -7.82 -9.44
N SER A 50 -6.25 -6.73 -10.15
CA SER A 50 -7.23 -5.83 -10.73
C SER A 50 -6.96 -5.51 -12.21
N LYS A 51 -8.06 -5.16 -12.92
CA LYS A 51 -8.00 -4.76 -14.33
C LYS A 51 -7.48 -3.34 -14.49
N GLU A 52 -7.92 -2.44 -13.63
CA GLU A 52 -7.52 -1.03 -13.64
C GLU A 52 -6.99 -0.60 -12.27
N VAL A 53 -5.93 0.19 -12.27
CA VAL A 53 -5.27 0.69 -11.06
C VAL A 53 -5.32 2.22 -11.04
N HIS A 54 -5.79 2.76 -9.92
CA HIS A 54 -5.88 4.20 -9.68
C HIS A 54 -5.08 4.55 -8.42
N LEU A 55 -4.14 5.51 -8.56
CA LEU A 55 -3.30 5.96 -7.46
C LEU A 55 -3.68 7.38 -7.04
N TYR A 56 -3.94 7.59 -5.78
CA TYR A 56 -4.26 8.88 -5.18
C TYR A 56 -3.37 9.17 -3.98
N ASP A 57 -3.09 10.45 -3.77
CA ASP A 57 -2.49 10.96 -2.55
C ASP A 57 -3.59 11.64 -1.73
N ALA A 58 -3.80 11.20 -0.50
CA ALA A 58 -4.81 11.74 0.41
C ALA A 58 -4.54 13.20 0.81
N SER A 59 -3.32 13.70 0.65
CA SER A 59 -2.97 15.12 0.84
C SER A 59 -3.38 16.00 -0.35
N SER A 60 -3.77 15.42 -1.48
CA SER A 60 -4.17 16.17 -2.66
C SER A 60 -5.49 16.91 -2.47
N HIS A 61 -5.68 18.01 -3.23
CA HIS A 61 -6.91 18.80 -3.20
C HIS A 61 -8.20 18.02 -3.52
N LEU A 62 -8.08 16.84 -4.13
CA LEU A 62 -9.19 15.94 -4.39
C LEU A 62 -9.88 15.49 -3.10
N PHE A 63 -9.10 15.36 -2.02
CA PHE A 63 -9.59 14.99 -0.69
C PHE A 63 -9.96 16.21 0.16
N ASP A 64 -9.58 17.44 -0.27
CA ASP A 64 -9.76 18.64 0.53
C ASP A 64 -11.15 19.28 0.46
N LYS A 65 -11.86 19.19 -0.64
CA LYS A 65 -13.09 19.98 -0.90
C LYS A 65 -14.31 19.16 -1.31
N GLY A 66 -14.21 17.84 -1.36
CA GLY A 66 -15.30 17.02 -1.85
C GLY A 66 -15.88 16.09 -0.81
N SER A 67 -17.18 15.88 -0.88
CA SER A 67 -17.77 14.70 -0.28
C SER A 67 -17.15 13.45 -0.93
N ALA A 68 -17.14 12.32 -0.22
CA ALA A 68 -16.70 11.04 -0.77
C ALA A 68 -17.38 10.70 -2.13
N SER A 69 -18.56 11.27 -2.41
CA SER A 69 -19.22 11.21 -3.73
C SER A 69 -18.44 11.90 -4.86
N ASN A 70 -17.57 12.87 -4.57
CA ASN A 70 -16.80 13.56 -5.62
C ASN A 70 -15.62 12.72 -6.13
N ILE A 71 -15.01 11.87 -5.30
CA ILE A 71 -14.00 10.91 -5.80
C ILE A 71 -14.67 9.96 -6.78
N LEU A 72 -15.85 9.42 -6.44
CA LEU A 72 -16.62 8.59 -7.34
C LEU A 72 -17.02 9.29 -8.62
N LYS A 73 -17.44 10.55 -8.51
CA LYS A 73 -17.83 11.35 -9.66
C LYS A 73 -16.63 11.60 -10.56
N GLN A 74 -15.47 11.91 -10.00
CA GLN A 74 -14.23 12.06 -10.77
C GLN A 74 -13.74 10.76 -11.40
N ILE A 75 -13.84 9.62 -10.68
CA ILE A 75 -13.55 8.31 -11.23
C ILE A 75 -14.45 8.02 -12.43
N ASN A 76 -15.74 8.32 -12.33
CA ASN A 76 -16.69 8.14 -13.43
C ASN A 76 -16.55 9.17 -14.57
N GLU A 77 -16.18 10.41 -14.24
CA GLU A 77 -16.07 11.51 -15.24
C GLU A 77 -14.72 11.51 -15.96
N THR A 78 -13.64 11.11 -15.29
CA THR A 78 -12.33 11.13 -15.95
C THR A 78 -12.12 9.95 -16.86
N GLY A 79 -12.81 8.81 -16.65
CA GLY A 79 -12.66 7.61 -17.52
C GLY A 79 -11.20 7.28 -17.91
N ARG A 80 -10.28 8.11 -17.43
CA ARG A 80 -8.86 8.02 -17.67
C ARG A 80 -8.25 7.17 -16.58
N SER A 81 -8.03 5.95 -16.92
CA SER A 81 -7.10 5.09 -16.23
C SER A 81 -5.79 5.86 -16.02
N LEU A 82 -5.24 5.82 -14.82
CA LEU A 82 -3.86 6.27 -14.56
C LEU A 82 -2.82 5.45 -15.35
N SER A 83 -3.25 4.58 -16.25
CA SER A 83 -2.39 3.90 -17.22
C SER A 83 -1.54 4.87 -18.04
N GLU A 84 -1.92 6.16 -18.14
CA GLU A 84 -1.07 7.20 -18.73
C GLU A 84 0.10 7.63 -17.83
N PHE A 85 0.07 7.29 -16.54
CA PHE A 85 1.12 7.65 -15.58
C PHE A 85 1.91 6.44 -15.04
N THR A 86 1.51 5.25 -15.36
CA THR A 86 2.25 4.04 -15.02
C THR A 86 2.87 3.47 -16.28
N ASP A 87 4.19 3.28 -16.28
CA ASP A 87 4.94 2.63 -17.34
C ASP A 87 4.25 1.35 -17.81
N GLY A 88 3.39 1.45 -18.83
CA GLY A 88 2.82 0.34 -19.57
C GLY A 88 2.26 -0.83 -18.75
N GLY A 89 1.53 -0.55 -17.66
CA GLY A 89 0.95 -1.59 -16.81
C GLY A 89 0.11 -2.53 -17.64
N LYS A 90 0.51 -3.82 -17.71
CA LYS A 90 -0.23 -4.84 -18.45
C LYS A 90 -1.62 -4.95 -17.85
N TYR A 91 -2.63 -4.68 -18.65
CA TYR A 91 -4.03 -4.95 -18.34
C TYR A 91 -4.20 -6.45 -18.04
N ASN A 92 -4.58 -6.79 -16.82
CA ASN A 92 -4.88 -8.17 -16.45
C ASN A 92 -6.37 -8.44 -16.66
N ALA A 93 -6.74 -8.89 -17.86
CA ALA A 93 -8.13 -9.16 -18.22
C ALA A 93 -8.81 -10.21 -17.33
N ASP A 94 -8.03 -11.14 -16.77
CA ASP A 94 -8.52 -12.23 -15.93
C ASP A 94 -8.54 -11.88 -14.44
N ALA A 95 -8.14 -10.66 -14.07
CA ALA A 95 -8.14 -10.23 -12.69
C ALA A 95 -9.56 -10.20 -12.10
N PHE A 96 -9.66 -10.57 -10.82
CA PHE A 96 -10.92 -10.62 -10.10
C PHE A 96 -11.57 -9.25 -9.94
N TRP A 97 -10.78 -8.24 -9.51
CA TRP A 97 -11.26 -6.88 -9.29
C TRP A 97 -11.30 -6.08 -10.60
N ASN A 98 -12.38 -5.34 -10.83
CA ASN A 98 -12.42 -4.43 -11.99
C ASN A 98 -11.49 -3.23 -11.77
N HIS A 99 -11.49 -2.67 -10.55
CA HIS A 99 -10.69 -1.50 -10.18
C HIS A 99 -9.93 -1.75 -8.90
N CYS A 100 -8.73 -1.17 -8.78
CA CYS A 100 -8.02 -1.04 -7.51
C CYS A 100 -7.67 0.42 -7.27
N PHE A 101 -8.11 0.96 -6.15
CA PHE A 101 -7.84 2.33 -5.71
C PHE A 101 -6.79 2.31 -4.61
N ILE A 102 -5.57 2.72 -4.93
CA ILE A 102 -4.50 2.90 -3.96
C ILE A 102 -4.59 4.34 -3.46
N ILE A 103 -4.78 4.53 -2.16
CA ILE A 103 -4.83 5.84 -1.53
C ILE A 103 -3.64 5.94 -0.58
N ASP A 104 -2.60 6.65 -1.04
CA ASP A 104 -1.38 6.87 -0.25
C ASP A 104 -1.58 8.01 0.75
N GLU A 105 -0.77 8.04 1.81
CA GLU A 105 -0.79 9.06 2.86
C GLU A 105 -2.16 9.22 3.55
N TRP A 106 -2.94 8.14 3.70
CA TRP A 106 -4.28 8.16 4.32
C TRP A 106 -4.27 8.77 5.72
N SER A 107 -3.16 8.68 6.44
CA SER A 107 -2.93 9.32 7.75
C SER A 107 -3.11 10.84 7.75
N ASN A 108 -3.03 11.50 6.58
CA ASN A 108 -3.23 12.95 6.47
C ASN A 108 -4.71 13.36 6.53
N LEU A 109 -5.64 12.40 6.44
CA LEU A 109 -7.06 12.67 6.59
C LEU A 109 -7.45 12.80 8.07
N SER A 110 -8.15 13.87 8.40
CA SER A 110 -8.75 14.01 9.74
C SER A 110 -9.77 12.89 10.01
N ALA A 111 -10.01 12.58 11.28
CA ALA A 111 -10.99 11.57 11.69
C ALA A 111 -12.38 11.82 11.08
N SER A 112 -12.83 13.08 11.01
CA SER A 112 -14.10 13.45 10.40
C SER A 112 -14.14 13.09 8.91
N ARG A 113 -13.06 13.32 8.17
CA ARG A 113 -12.94 12.97 6.74
C ARG A 113 -12.90 11.45 6.55
N GLN A 114 -12.10 10.75 7.33
CA GLN A 114 -12.08 9.28 7.28
C GLN A 114 -13.49 8.70 7.48
N ASN A 115 -14.24 9.20 8.45
CA ASN A 115 -15.62 8.75 8.69
C ASN A 115 -16.56 9.05 7.51
N ALA A 116 -16.36 10.15 6.78
CA ALA A 116 -17.13 10.45 5.58
C ALA A 116 -16.89 9.43 4.46
N TYR A 117 -15.69 8.85 4.36
CA TYR A 117 -15.35 7.84 3.37
C TYR A 117 -15.85 6.43 3.70
N LYS A 118 -16.20 6.15 4.94
CA LYS A 118 -16.64 4.83 5.41
C LYS A 118 -17.71 4.20 4.50
N VAL A 119 -18.82 4.92 4.27
CA VAL A 119 -19.93 4.44 3.45
C VAL A 119 -19.52 4.30 1.98
N THR A 120 -18.69 5.21 1.51
CA THR A 120 -18.20 5.23 0.13
C THR A 120 -17.33 4.01 -0.16
N LEU A 121 -16.37 3.69 0.72
CA LEU A 121 -15.51 2.53 0.56
C LEU A 121 -16.32 1.24 0.43
N GLU A 122 -17.31 1.02 1.32
CA GLU A 122 -18.17 -0.17 1.28
C GLU A 122 -19.04 -0.22 0.01
N ARG A 123 -19.68 0.90 -0.33
CA ARG A 123 -20.60 0.95 -1.46
C ARG A 123 -19.86 0.74 -2.78
N VAL A 124 -18.76 1.47 -2.99
CA VAL A 124 -17.99 1.40 -4.24
C VAL A 124 -17.31 0.06 -4.41
N SER A 125 -16.77 -0.52 -3.34
CA SER A 125 -16.21 -1.86 -3.40
C SER A 125 -17.23 -2.87 -3.94
N LYS A 126 -18.48 -2.81 -3.47
CA LYS A 126 -19.54 -3.73 -3.90
C LYS A 126 -20.11 -3.39 -5.29
N GLU A 127 -20.47 -2.12 -5.52
CA GLU A 127 -21.14 -1.70 -6.76
C GLU A 127 -20.23 -1.77 -7.98
N MET A 128 -18.93 -1.47 -7.81
CA MET A 128 -17.97 -1.42 -8.90
C MET A 128 -17.03 -2.64 -8.97
N ASN A 129 -17.18 -3.60 -8.06
CA ASN A 129 -16.21 -4.68 -7.85
C ASN A 129 -14.79 -4.11 -7.72
N ALA A 130 -14.62 -3.21 -6.75
CA ALA A 130 -13.39 -2.45 -6.55
C ALA A 130 -12.70 -2.81 -5.25
N LEU A 131 -11.37 -2.90 -5.30
CA LEU A 131 -10.49 -3.04 -4.16
C LEU A 131 -9.91 -1.69 -3.77
N PHE A 132 -9.93 -1.36 -2.49
CA PHE A 132 -9.23 -0.20 -1.92
C PHE A 132 -8.01 -0.64 -1.14
N ILE A 133 -6.88 0.04 -1.35
CA ILE A 133 -5.66 -0.15 -0.58
C ILE A 133 -5.31 1.19 0.06
N LEU A 134 -5.50 1.26 1.38
CA LEU A 134 -5.14 2.43 2.17
C LEU A 134 -3.70 2.28 2.66
N ILE A 135 -2.83 3.25 2.35
CA ILE A 135 -1.44 3.24 2.79
C ILE A 135 -1.26 4.24 3.94
N ILE A 136 -0.72 3.73 5.04
CA ILE A 136 -0.59 4.48 6.29
C ILE A 136 0.85 4.43 6.78
N ASN A 137 1.41 5.60 7.04
CA ASN A 137 2.65 5.71 7.77
C ASN A 137 2.36 5.74 9.28
N THR A 138 2.90 4.76 9.98
CA THR A 138 2.92 4.69 11.45
C THR A 138 4.25 5.18 12.00
N SER A 139 4.33 5.36 13.30
CA SER A 139 5.57 5.62 14.03
C SER A 139 5.60 4.78 15.30
N LYS A 140 6.76 4.75 15.98
CA LYS A 140 6.89 4.06 17.28
C LYS A 140 5.86 4.55 18.31
N GLU A 141 5.45 5.83 18.22
CA GLU A 141 4.54 6.49 19.14
C GLU A 141 3.09 6.50 18.63
N CYS A 142 2.89 6.37 17.32
CA CYS A 142 1.60 6.46 16.66
C CYS A 142 1.29 5.18 15.88
N LYS A 143 0.63 4.24 16.56
CA LYS A 143 0.17 2.97 15.99
C LYS A 143 -1.09 3.17 15.14
N ILE A 144 -1.44 2.15 14.35
CA ILE A 144 -2.56 2.17 13.42
C ILE A 144 -3.90 2.54 14.08
N ASP A 145 -4.15 2.09 15.28
CA ASP A 145 -5.38 2.35 16.06
C ASP A 145 -5.54 3.83 16.47
N LYS A 146 -4.45 4.59 16.49
CA LYS A 146 -4.46 6.04 16.70
C LYS A 146 -4.60 6.84 15.41
N VAL A 147 -4.26 6.25 14.27
CA VAL A 147 -4.28 6.90 12.95
C VAL A 147 -5.62 6.67 12.27
N LEU A 148 -6.11 5.43 12.30
CA LEU A 148 -7.41 5.07 11.73
C LEU A 148 -8.53 5.22 12.74
N THR A 149 -9.65 5.76 12.27
CA THR A 149 -10.88 5.68 13.06
C THR A 149 -11.34 4.23 13.21
N SER A 150 -11.95 3.88 14.33
CA SER A 150 -12.49 2.53 14.56
C SER A 150 -13.46 2.09 13.46
N ALA A 151 -14.18 3.07 12.89
CA ALA A 151 -15.12 2.84 11.80
C ALA A 151 -14.44 2.39 10.49
N ILE A 152 -13.24 2.88 10.20
CA ILE A 152 -12.45 2.43 9.04
C ILE A 152 -11.72 1.13 9.40
N LEU A 153 -11.08 1.08 10.57
CA LEU A 153 -10.30 -0.08 11.00
C LEU A 153 -11.13 -1.39 11.00
N SER A 154 -12.39 -1.33 11.43
CA SER A 154 -13.29 -2.50 11.43
C SER A 154 -13.67 -3.02 10.04
N ARG A 155 -13.33 -2.29 8.98
CA ARG A 155 -13.65 -2.62 7.57
C ARG A 155 -12.43 -2.98 6.75
N CYS A 156 -11.25 -2.84 7.34
CA CYS A 156 -10.00 -3.11 6.65
C CYS A 156 -9.40 -4.43 7.12
N GLN A 157 -8.93 -5.23 6.18
CA GLN A 157 -7.90 -6.22 6.50
C GLN A 157 -6.56 -5.49 6.54
N THR A 158 -5.88 -5.55 7.69
CA THR A 158 -4.62 -4.83 7.93
C THR A 158 -3.43 -5.72 7.69
N VAL A 159 -2.36 -5.18 7.10
CA VAL A 159 -1.06 -5.83 6.92
C VAL A 159 0.03 -4.93 7.49
N ASP A 160 0.82 -5.48 8.39
CA ASP A 160 1.92 -4.78 9.04
C ASP A 160 3.24 -4.97 8.27
N PHE A 161 3.77 -3.87 7.74
CA PHE A 161 5.03 -3.84 7.00
C PHE A 161 6.24 -3.50 7.89
N ASP A 162 6.04 -3.33 9.19
CA ASP A 162 7.15 -3.00 10.08
C ASP A 162 8.09 -4.19 10.25
N ILE A 163 9.38 -3.91 10.22
CA ILE A 163 10.43 -4.89 10.52
C ILE A 163 10.59 -4.93 12.04
N LYS A 164 10.03 -5.95 12.67
CA LYS A 164 10.19 -6.17 14.11
C LYS A 164 11.63 -6.57 14.45
N ALA A 165 12.01 -6.42 15.72
CA ALA A 165 13.37 -6.69 16.18
C ALA A 165 13.84 -8.12 15.84
N GLU A 166 12.95 -9.09 15.93
CA GLU A 166 13.20 -10.50 15.60
C GLU A 166 13.51 -10.78 14.12
N HIS A 167 13.13 -9.86 13.21
CA HIS A 167 13.32 -10.02 11.77
C HIS A 167 14.50 -9.19 11.21
N ILE A 168 15.15 -8.38 12.06
CA ILE A 168 16.23 -7.48 11.61
C ILE A 168 17.39 -8.28 10.99
N ASP A 169 17.79 -9.39 11.61
CA ASP A 169 18.90 -10.22 11.12
C ASP A 169 18.56 -10.82 9.75
N GLU A 170 17.39 -11.44 9.62
CA GLU A 170 16.91 -12.00 8.35
C GLU A 170 16.87 -10.95 7.23
N VAL A 171 16.28 -9.78 7.52
CA VAL A 171 16.20 -8.71 6.51
C VAL A 171 17.57 -8.16 6.17
N THR A 172 18.49 -8.06 7.13
CA THR A 172 19.87 -7.63 6.89
C THR A 172 20.58 -8.58 5.95
N GLU A 173 20.45 -9.90 6.14
CA GLU A 173 21.03 -10.90 5.23
C GLU A 173 20.45 -10.79 3.83
N LEU A 174 19.13 -10.68 3.67
CA LEU A 174 18.47 -10.50 2.38
C LEU A 174 18.92 -9.21 1.65
N VAL A 175 19.15 -8.14 2.40
CA VAL A 175 19.73 -6.90 1.84
C VAL A 175 21.15 -7.12 1.38
N LYS A 176 21.98 -7.82 2.14
CA LYS A 176 23.38 -8.14 1.77
C LYS A 176 23.48 -9.05 0.55
N GLU A 177 22.60 -10.04 0.45
CA GLU A 177 22.51 -10.89 -0.75
C GLU A 177 22.22 -10.07 -2.00
N ARG A 178 21.34 -9.09 -1.92
CA ARG A 178 20.99 -8.21 -3.07
C ARG A 178 22.01 -7.10 -3.32
N TYR A 179 22.59 -6.55 -2.26
CA TYR A 179 23.48 -5.39 -2.30
C TYR A 179 24.77 -5.68 -1.54
N SER A 180 25.58 -6.62 -2.07
CA SER A 180 26.81 -7.12 -1.42
C SER A 180 27.86 -6.04 -1.09
N MET A 181 27.78 -4.88 -1.76
CA MET A 181 28.67 -3.74 -1.51
C MET A 181 28.33 -2.92 -0.26
N LEU A 182 27.17 -3.15 0.35
CA LEU A 182 26.76 -2.39 1.54
C LEU A 182 27.32 -3.02 2.82
N ASP A 183 27.75 -2.14 3.72
CA ASP A 183 28.19 -2.53 5.05
C ASP A 183 26.98 -2.94 5.93
N GLU A 184 27.16 -3.96 6.75
CA GLU A 184 26.09 -4.50 7.59
C GLU A 184 25.62 -3.51 8.67
N GLU A 185 26.56 -2.77 9.27
CA GLU A 185 26.24 -1.77 10.28
C GLU A 185 25.37 -0.65 9.66
N TYR A 186 25.72 -0.23 8.44
CA TYR A 186 24.91 0.74 7.69
C TYR A 186 23.49 0.22 7.44
N ILE A 187 23.35 -1.05 7.02
CA ILE A 187 22.04 -1.67 6.77
C ILE A 187 21.22 -1.65 8.05
N ARG A 188 21.74 -2.19 9.15
CA ARG A 188 21.03 -2.27 10.43
C ARG A 188 20.59 -0.91 10.96
N LYS A 189 21.45 0.10 10.82
CA LYS A 189 21.14 1.47 11.23
C LYS A 189 20.06 2.14 10.37
N THR A 190 19.98 1.76 9.09
CA THR A 190 19.08 2.39 8.12
C THR A 190 17.71 1.72 8.06
N LEU A 191 17.61 0.43 8.42
CA LEU A 191 16.34 -0.29 8.47
C LEU A 191 15.33 0.47 9.38
N PRO A 192 14.05 0.52 8.99
CA PRO A 192 13.41 -0.16 7.87
C PRO A 192 13.39 0.62 6.55
N ASP A 193 14.12 1.74 6.42
CA ASP A 193 14.05 2.59 5.23
C ASP A 193 14.80 1.96 4.04
N MET A 194 14.12 1.05 3.34
CA MET A 194 14.62 0.38 2.13
C MET A 194 14.91 1.36 0.98
N ARG A 195 14.29 2.55 0.98
CA ARG A 195 14.54 3.61 0.00
C ARG A 195 15.95 4.17 0.12
N GLN A 196 16.39 4.43 1.36
CA GLN A 196 17.74 4.92 1.62
C GLN A 196 18.78 3.84 1.31
N ILE A 197 18.50 2.58 1.66
CA ILE A 197 19.36 1.43 1.36
C ILE A 197 19.57 1.31 -0.17
N ALA A 198 18.49 1.28 -0.94
CA ALA A 198 18.55 1.17 -2.40
C ALA A 198 19.28 2.38 -3.04
N LYS A 199 19.04 3.60 -2.53
CA LYS A 199 19.74 4.80 -3.00
C LYS A 199 21.25 4.72 -2.75
N ARG A 200 21.67 4.26 -1.58
CA ARG A 200 23.09 4.09 -1.24
C ARG A 200 23.75 3.01 -2.11
N ALA A 201 23.08 1.88 -2.29
CA ALA A 201 23.58 0.81 -3.16
C ALA A 201 23.82 1.31 -4.59
N LYS A 202 22.89 2.09 -5.14
CA LYS A 202 23.01 2.69 -6.48
C LYS A 202 24.18 3.68 -6.61
N LEU A 203 24.62 4.29 -5.52
CA LEU A 203 25.77 5.20 -5.53
C LEU A 203 27.12 4.47 -5.47
N LEU A 204 27.12 3.19 -5.08
CA LEU A 204 28.32 2.36 -4.93
C LEU A 204 28.50 1.36 -6.10
N SER A 205 27.48 1.19 -6.94
CA SER A 205 27.49 0.37 -8.17
C SER A 205 27.98 1.20 -9.37
#